data_0815aef17cced165f285eed08582965c
#
_entry.id   0815aef17cced165f285eed08582965c
#
_cell.length_a   1.000
_cell.length_b   1.000
_cell.length_c   1.000
_cell.angle_alpha   90.00
_cell.angle_beta   90.00
_cell.angle_gamma   90.00
#
_symmetry.space_group_name_H-M   'P 1'
#
loop_
_entity.id
_entity.type
_entity.pdbx_description
1 polymer ?
#
loop_
_entity_poly.entity_id
_entity_poly.type
_entity_poly.pdbx_seq_one_letter_code
_entity_poly.pdbx_strand_id
1 'polypeptide(L)'
;MLGHDMTWMLPDDDGDGIWNGVDDCPETPAGIDVNDAGCAESQLDDDFDGITNDIDDCDDVAGDATIPPYIGCPDSDNDGYADVDDDFPDESSQWNDSDSDGYGEEVLGFQPDACPEVYGNSTVDRFGCIDSDGDGRSDPEEGVWGLADGADAFVDNHTQWSDIDGDGHGDNYNWNGTSDSRVDETGDADVDDATQWRDRDGDGFGDNASGTNGDDCPEIPGTSIKDEIYGCIDSDGDGYADSIDALPQQSTQWSD
;
A
#
# COMPACT_ATOMS: atom_id res chain seq x y z
N MET A 1 -4.79 -61.10 -70.69
CA MET A 1 -4.17 -61.15 -69.34
C MET A 1 -4.47 -59.82 -68.74
N LEU A 2 -5.48 -59.76 -67.89
CA LEU A 2 -5.84 -58.55 -67.12
C LEU A 2 -5.01 -58.57 -65.84
N GLY A 3 -4.08 -57.66 -65.74
CA GLY A 3 -3.39 -57.41 -64.47
C GLY A 3 -4.38 -56.81 -63.50
N HIS A 4 -4.75 -57.54 -62.47
CA HIS A 4 -5.37 -56.98 -61.30
C HIS A 4 -4.27 -56.25 -60.52
N ASP A 5 -4.31 -54.92 -60.60
CA ASP A 5 -3.63 -54.05 -59.66
C ASP A 5 -4.34 -54.21 -58.30
N MET A 6 -3.89 -55.10 -57.47
CA MET A 6 -4.33 -55.16 -56.08
C MET A 6 -3.56 -54.09 -55.29
N THR A 7 -4.05 -52.87 -55.35
CA THR A 7 -3.73 -51.88 -54.34
C THR A 7 -4.28 -52.42 -53.02
N TRP A 8 -3.43 -52.99 -52.19
CA TRP A 8 -3.77 -53.28 -50.80
C TRP A 8 -4.05 -51.93 -50.13
N MET A 9 -5.35 -51.59 -49.99
CA MET A 9 -5.71 -50.55 -49.04
C MET A 9 -5.30 -51.04 -47.67
N LEU A 10 -4.30 -50.46 -47.09
CA LEU A 10 -3.98 -50.67 -45.70
C LEU A 10 -5.16 -50.22 -44.86
N PRO A 11 -5.52 -50.90 -43.78
CA PRO A 11 -6.63 -50.51 -42.92
C PRO A 11 -6.34 -49.14 -42.31
N ASP A 12 -7.32 -48.26 -42.38
CA ASP A 12 -7.38 -46.92 -41.81
C ASP A 12 -8.79 -46.84 -41.17
N ASP A 13 -8.85 -47.15 -39.85
CA ASP A 13 -10.11 -47.45 -39.19
C ASP A 13 -10.91 -46.19 -38.80
N ASP A 14 -10.22 -45.06 -38.55
CA ASP A 14 -10.81 -43.78 -38.19
C ASP A 14 -10.96 -42.83 -39.40
N GLY A 15 -10.19 -43.10 -40.46
CA GLY A 15 -10.33 -42.38 -41.73
C GLY A 15 -9.61 -41.03 -41.77
N ASP A 16 -8.55 -40.89 -41.00
CA ASP A 16 -7.72 -39.70 -40.93
C ASP A 16 -6.65 -39.59 -42.03
N GLY A 17 -6.45 -40.71 -42.77
CA GLY A 17 -5.51 -40.81 -43.90
C GLY A 17 -4.21 -41.49 -43.54
N ILE A 18 -4.01 -41.90 -42.30
CA ILE A 18 -2.85 -42.66 -41.82
C ILE A 18 -3.28 -44.10 -41.57
N TRP A 19 -2.50 -45.09 -42.03
CA TRP A 19 -2.90 -46.47 -41.86
C TRP A 19 -2.56 -46.99 -40.44
N ASN A 20 -3.44 -47.85 -39.90
CA ASN A 20 -3.39 -48.35 -38.51
C ASN A 20 -2.04 -48.85 -38.02
N GLY A 21 -1.10 -49.23 -38.89
CA GLY A 21 0.19 -49.78 -38.52
C GLY A 21 1.28 -48.76 -38.18
N VAL A 22 1.02 -47.49 -38.44
CA VAL A 22 1.91 -46.34 -38.13
C VAL A 22 1.14 -45.19 -37.48
N ASP A 23 -0.16 -45.39 -37.27
CA ASP A 23 -1.04 -44.47 -36.58
C ASP A 23 -0.86 -44.63 -35.06
N ASP A 24 -0.42 -43.60 -34.40
CA ASP A 24 -0.26 -43.54 -32.95
C ASP A 24 -1.54 -43.04 -32.23
N CYS A 25 -2.50 -42.45 -32.99
CA CYS A 25 -3.77 -41.92 -32.48
C CYS A 25 -5.00 -42.54 -33.19
N PRO A 26 -5.31 -43.84 -32.97
CA PRO A 26 -6.23 -44.63 -33.76
C PRO A 26 -7.72 -44.24 -33.63
N GLU A 27 -8.06 -43.14 -32.98
CA GLU A 27 -9.43 -42.64 -32.80
C GLU A 27 -9.54 -41.16 -33.19
N THR A 28 -8.73 -40.69 -34.13
CA THR A 28 -8.79 -39.30 -34.62
C THR A 28 -10.11 -39.02 -35.30
N PRO A 29 -10.82 -37.91 -34.96
CA PRO A 29 -12.07 -37.59 -35.61
C PRO A 29 -11.90 -37.30 -37.10
N ALA A 30 -12.74 -37.94 -37.96
CA ALA A 30 -12.64 -37.82 -39.41
C ALA A 30 -12.70 -36.35 -39.89
N GLY A 31 -11.72 -35.96 -40.71
CA GLY A 31 -11.65 -34.63 -41.32
C GLY A 31 -10.96 -33.56 -40.49
N ILE A 32 -10.33 -33.93 -39.42
CA ILE A 32 -9.36 -33.12 -38.69
C ILE A 32 -7.98 -33.25 -39.36
N ASP A 33 -7.21 -32.19 -39.38
CA ASP A 33 -5.81 -32.23 -39.83
C ASP A 33 -4.96 -32.99 -38.80
N VAL A 34 -4.11 -33.92 -39.28
CA VAL A 34 -3.26 -34.75 -38.49
C VAL A 34 -1.78 -34.60 -38.87
N ASN A 35 -0.89 -34.91 -37.95
CA ASN A 35 0.54 -35.02 -38.21
C ASN A 35 0.92 -36.35 -38.90
N ASP A 36 2.20 -36.59 -39.12
CA ASP A 36 2.68 -37.81 -39.81
C ASP A 36 2.44 -39.10 -38.97
N ALA A 37 2.08 -38.96 -37.71
CA ALA A 37 1.77 -40.07 -36.80
C ALA A 37 0.25 -40.32 -36.62
N GLY A 38 -0.64 -39.61 -37.34
CA GLY A 38 -2.09 -39.73 -37.23
C GLY A 38 -2.72 -38.96 -36.07
N CYS A 39 -2.00 -38.08 -35.42
CA CYS A 39 -2.49 -37.35 -34.27
C CYS A 39 -2.94 -35.92 -34.64
N ALA A 40 -4.11 -35.53 -34.18
CA ALA A 40 -4.56 -34.14 -34.20
C ALA A 40 -3.96 -33.36 -32.99
N GLU A 41 -3.86 -32.02 -33.09
CA GLU A 41 -3.40 -31.17 -31.99
C GLU A 41 -4.21 -31.38 -30.71
N SER A 42 -5.50 -31.65 -30.78
CA SER A 42 -6.37 -31.97 -29.64
C SER A 42 -6.12 -33.34 -28.97
N GLN A 43 -5.21 -34.13 -29.52
CA GLN A 43 -4.77 -35.42 -28.98
C GLN A 43 -3.33 -35.42 -28.52
N LEU A 44 -2.60 -34.35 -28.79
CA LEU A 44 -1.23 -34.11 -28.36
C LEU A 44 -1.19 -33.28 -27.08
N ASP A 45 -0.18 -33.53 -26.30
CA ASP A 45 0.16 -32.80 -25.07
C ASP A 45 1.69 -32.94 -24.93
N ASP A 46 2.40 -31.99 -25.53
CA ASP A 46 3.84 -32.15 -25.79
C ASP A 46 4.69 -31.92 -24.55
N ASP A 47 4.19 -31.13 -23.58
CA ASP A 47 4.89 -30.84 -22.31
C ASP A 47 4.34 -31.63 -21.11
N PHE A 48 3.22 -32.34 -21.29
CA PHE A 48 2.60 -33.23 -20.30
C PHE A 48 2.00 -32.52 -19.08
N ASP A 49 1.45 -31.33 -19.25
CA ASP A 49 0.76 -30.60 -18.20
C ASP A 49 -0.74 -30.94 -18.07
N GLY A 50 -1.29 -31.64 -19.07
CA GLY A 50 -2.69 -32.09 -19.13
C GLY A 50 -3.58 -31.17 -19.97
N ILE A 51 -3.04 -30.18 -20.64
CA ILE A 51 -3.67 -29.31 -21.61
C ILE A 51 -3.22 -29.75 -22.99
N THR A 52 -4.13 -29.86 -23.94
CA THR A 52 -3.79 -30.33 -25.29
C THR A 52 -3.35 -29.18 -26.17
N ASN A 53 -2.40 -29.44 -27.09
CA ASN A 53 -1.77 -28.42 -27.93
C ASN A 53 -2.76 -27.51 -28.70
N ASP A 54 -3.99 -27.97 -28.96
CA ASP A 54 -5.01 -27.16 -29.66
C ASP A 54 -5.59 -26.01 -28.82
N ILE A 55 -5.42 -26.07 -27.51
CA ILE A 55 -5.86 -25.06 -26.54
C ILE A 55 -4.76 -24.51 -25.66
N ASP A 56 -3.58 -25.11 -25.72
CA ASP A 56 -2.38 -24.69 -25.02
C ASP A 56 -1.68 -23.58 -25.79
N ASP A 57 -1.39 -22.48 -25.12
CA ASP A 57 -0.65 -21.36 -25.68
C ASP A 57 0.87 -21.50 -25.46
N CYS A 58 1.29 -22.53 -24.68
CA CYS A 58 2.68 -22.81 -24.31
C CYS A 58 3.08 -24.26 -24.52
N ASP A 59 2.72 -24.89 -25.63
CA ASP A 59 2.86 -26.33 -26.00
C ASP A 59 4.16 -27.03 -25.56
N ASP A 60 5.25 -26.31 -25.40
CA ASP A 60 6.59 -26.84 -25.06
C ASP A 60 6.98 -26.59 -23.59
N VAL A 61 6.14 -25.92 -22.77
CA VAL A 61 6.47 -25.48 -21.41
C VAL A 61 5.28 -25.65 -20.47
N ALA A 62 5.29 -26.76 -19.75
CA ALA A 62 4.20 -27.11 -18.82
C ALA A 62 3.81 -25.99 -17.86
N GLY A 63 2.50 -25.70 -17.82
CA GLY A 63 1.92 -24.67 -16.97
C GLY A 63 0.48 -24.99 -16.58
N ASP A 64 -0.12 -24.14 -15.78
CA ASP A 64 -1.50 -24.35 -15.29
C ASP A 64 -2.34 -23.06 -15.34
N ALA A 65 -1.89 -22.04 -16.03
CA ALA A 65 -2.67 -20.85 -16.31
C ALA A 65 -3.98 -21.20 -17.06
N THR A 66 -5.07 -20.58 -16.61
CA THR A 66 -6.41 -20.89 -17.12
C THR A 66 -7.09 -19.71 -17.81
N ILE A 67 -6.48 -18.53 -17.75
CA ILE A 67 -7.04 -17.29 -18.28
C ILE A 67 -6.39 -16.95 -19.62
N PRO A 68 -7.19 -16.77 -20.70
CA PRO A 68 -6.67 -16.35 -21.99
C PRO A 68 -6.00 -14.97 -21.92
N PRO A 69 -4.96 -14.69 -22.71
CA PRO A 69 -4.54 -15.44 -23.90
C PRO A 69 -3.42 -16.48 -23.65
N TYR A 70 -3.05 -16.81 -22.44
CA TYR A 70 -1.91 -17.67 -22.11
C TYR A 70 -2.32 -18.94 -21.33
N ILE A 71 -3.33 -19.65 -21.83
CA ILE A 71 -3.77 -20.94 -21.25
C ILE A 71 -2.62 -21.95 -21.39
N GLY A 72 -2.33 -22.76 -20.35
CA GLY A 72 -1.27 -23.75 -20.34
C GLY A 72 0.12 -23.21 -20.07
N CYS A 73 0.28 -21.90 -19.98
CA CYS A 73 1.55 -21.29 -19.64
C CYS A 73 1.83 -21.36 -18.12
N PRO A 74 3.10 -21.23 -17.69
CA PRO A 74 3.45 -21.17 -16.28
C PRO A 74 2.69 -20.11 -15.51
N ASP A 75 2.15 -20.48 -14.34
CA ASP A 75 1.44 -19.67 -13.38
C ASP A 75 2.01 -19.98 -12.00
N SER A 76 2.87 -19.10 -11.47
CA SER A 76 3.69 -19.39 -10.30
C SER A 76 2.93 -19.34 -8.98
N ASP A 77 1.86 -18.55 -8.88
CA ASP A 77 1.06 -18.37 -7.66
C ASP A 77 -0.34 -18.99 -7.73
N ASN A 78 -0.71 -19.52 -8.90
CA ASN A 78 -1.95 -20.26 -9.18
C ASN A 78 -3.21 -19.40 -9.05
N ASP A 79 -3.17 -18.16 -9.53
CA ASP A 79 -4.35 -17.31 -9.63
C ASP A 79 -5.09 -17.44 -10.96
N GLY A 80 -4.46 -18.09 -11.93
CA GLY A 80 -5.00 -18.38 -13.27
C GLY A 80 -4.43 -17.50 -14.36
N TYR A 81 -3.72 -16.43 -14.05
CA TYR A 81 -2.94 -15.65 -15.00
C TYR A 81 -1.55 -16.28 -15.17
N ALA A 82 -1.04 -16.26 -16.39
CA ALA A 82 0.32 -16.73 -16.63
C ALA A 82 1.34 -15.69 -16.18
N ASP A 83 2.50 -16.14 -15.69
CA ASP A 83 3.62 -15.27 -15.27
C ASP A 83 4.01 -14.21 -16.32
N VAL A 84 3.76 -14.47 -17.59
CA VAL A 84 4.08 -13.56 -18.71
C VAL A 84 3.10 -12.40 -18.85
N ASP A 85 1.88 -12.54 -18.33
CA ASP A 85 0.77 -11.57 -18.41
C ASP A 85 0.33 -11.11 -17.01
N ASP A 86 1.10 -11.48 -15.99
CA ASP A 86 0.89 -11.13 -14.60
C ASP A 86 1.98 -10.17 -14.11
N ASP A 87 1.58 -9.00 -13.61
CA ASP A 87 2.50 -8.02 -13.03
C ASP A 87 2.96 -8.44 -11.62
N PHE A 88 2.28 -9.43 -11.00
CA PHE A 88 2.57 -9.94 -9.64
C PHE A 88 2.68 -11.48 -9.58
N PRO A 89 3.55 -12.14 -10.31
CA PRO A 89 3.57 -13.59 -10.49
C PRO A 89 3.87 -14.43 -9.24
N ASP A 90 4.04 -13.82 -8.08
CA ASP A 90 4.23 -14.44 -6.77
C ASP A 90 3.10 -14.06 -5.78
N GLU A 91 2.05 -13.33 -6.20
CA GLU A 91 0.99 -12.80 -5.32
C GLU A 91 -0.43 -12.99 -5.89
N SER A 92 -1.02 -14.14 -5.65
CA SER A 92 -2.29 -14.63 -6.21
C SER A 92 -3.54 -13.80 -5.96
N SER A 93 -3.43 -12.65 -5.36
CA SER A 93 -4.55 -11.72 -5.17
C SER A 93 -4.42 -10.44 -5.99
N GLN A 94 -3.35 -10.32 -6.78
CA GLN A 94 -3.07 -9.19 -7.65
C GLN A 94 -2.45 -9.68 -8.96
N TRP A 95 -2.86 -9.14 -10.12
CA TRP A 95 -2.34 -9.53 -11.44
C TRP A 95 -2.16 -8.37 -12.41
N ASN A 96 -2.57 -7.15 -12.06
CA ASN A 96 -2.45 -5.99 -12.93
C ASN A 96 -1.94 -4.76 -12.18
N ASP A 97 -0.99 -4.03 -12.80
CA ASP A 97 -0.39 -2.79 -12.30
C ASP A 97 -0.28 -1.79 -13.46
N SER A 98 -1.33 -1.00 -13.68
CA SER A 98 -1.45 -0.14 -14.87
C SER A 98 -0.46 1.03 -14.91
N ASP A 99 -0.04 1.55 -13.76
CA ASP A 99 0.89 2.68 -13.68
C ASP A 99 2.31 2.26 -13.27
N SER A 100 2.48 0.98 -12.93
CA SER A 100 3.75 0.33 -12.64
C SER A 100 4.45 0.87 -11.38
N ASP A 101 3.70 1.13 -10.32
CA ASP A 101 4.22 1.59 -9.03
C ASP A 101 4.45 0.46 -8.02
N GLY A 102 3.99 -0.76 -8.35
CA GLY A 102 4.19 -1.95 -7.55
C GLY A 102 3.01 -2.27 -6.61
N TYR A 103 1.87 -1.60 -6.78
CA TYR A 103 0.61 -1.91 -6.12
C TYR A 103 -0.42 -2.36 -7.16
N GLY A 104 -1.14 -3.45 -6.84
CA GLY A 104 -2.09 -4.05 -7.77
C GLY A 104 -3.50 -3.46 -7.65
N GLU A 105 -4.23 -3.50 -8.74
CA GLU A 105 -5.54 -2.85 -8.88
C GLU A 105 -6.69 -3.61 -8.22
N GLU A 106 -6.49 -4.88 -7.82
CA GLU A 106 -7.55 -5.68 -7.24
C GLU A 106 -7.88 -5.22 -5.82
N VAL A 107 -8.99 -4.54 -5.66
CA VAL A 107 -9.44 -3.89 -4.41
C VAL A 107 -9.60 -4.84 -3.21
N LEU A 108 -9.67 -6.15 -3.44
CA LEU A 108 -9.72 -7.18 -2.40
C LEU A 108 -8.39 -7.92 -2.25
N GLY A 109 -7.41 -7.57 -3.07
CA GLY A 109 -6.07 -8.15 -3.05
C GLY A 109 -5.19 -7.61 -1.92
N PHE A 110 -3.96 -8.08 -1.92
CA PHE A 110 -2.94 -7.62 -0.96
C PHE A 110 -2.52 -6.19 -1.30
N GLN A 111 -2.65 -5.27 -0.34
CA GLN A 111 -2.29 -3.85 -0.47
C GLN A 111 -2.78 -3.23 -1.79
N PRO A 112 -4.11 -3.17 -2.00
CA PRO A 112 -4.67 -2.71 -3.25
C PRO A 112 -4.28 -1.25 -3.53
N ASP A 113 -3.96 -0.97 -4.77
CA ASP A 113 -3.72 0.39 -5.24
C ASP A 113 -4.98 1.26 -5.10
N ALA A 114 -4.83 2.38 -4.44
CA ALA A 114 -5.91 3.35 -4.29
C ALA A 114 -5.92 4.42 -5.41
N CYS A 115 -4.86 4.46 -6.23
CA CYS A 115 -4.65 5.42 -7.31
C CYS A 115 -4.22 4.76 -8.64
N PRO A 116 -4.92 3.74 -9.17
CA PRO A 116 -4.46 2.78 -10.16
C PRO A 116 -4.08 3.34 -11.56
N GLU A 117 -4.16 4.62 -11.75
CA GLU A 117 -3.77 5.30 -13.00
C GLU A 117 -2.68 6.36 -12.77
N VAL A 118 -2.18 6.48 -11.52
CA VAL A 118 -1.26 7.55 -11.12
C VAL A 118 -0.16 6.98 -10.26
N TYR A 119 0.98 6.68 -10.85
CA TYR A 119 2.17 6.22 -10.15
C TYR A 119 2.39 6.96 -8.82
N GLY A 120 2.44 6.24 -7.71
CA GLY A 120 2.64 6.77 -6.37
C GLY A 120 3.56 5.90 -5.52
N ASN A 121 3.78 6.32 -4.30
CA ASN A 121 4.73 5.68 -3.39
C ASN A 121 4.26 5.67 -1.93
N SER A 122 3.01 6.06 -1.68
CA SER A 122 2.44 6.01 -0.33
C SER A 122 2.26 4.56 0.16
N THR A 123 2.52 4.34 1.45
CA THR A 123 2.63 2.99 2.03
C THR A 123 1.87 2.81 3.33
N VAL A 124 1.20 3.85 3.83
CA VAL A 124 0.57 3.85 5.16
C VAL A 124 -0.96 3.94 5.09
N ASP A 125 -1.49 4.84 4.27
CA ASP A 125 -2.93 5.13 4.19
C ASP A 125 -3.56 4.64 2.89
N ARG A 126 -3.21 5.20 1.75
CA ARG A 126 -3.66 4.84 0.41
C ARG A 126 -2.47 4.35 -0.39
N PHE A 127 -2.29 3.04 -0.45
CA PHE A 127 -1.19 2.44 -1.21
C PHE A 127 -1.21 2.91 -2.66
N GLY A 128 -0.03 3.16 -3.24
CA GLY A 128 0.10 3.54 -4.65
C GLY A 128 -0.30 4.99 -4.98
N CYS A 129 -0.69 5.82 -4.02
CA CYS A 129 -0.97 7.23 -4.28
C CYS A 129 0.27 8.10 -4.15
N ILE A 130 0.20 9.33 -4.66
CA ILE A 130 1.31 10.28 -4.57
C ILE A 130 1.60 10.58 -3.09
N ASP A 131 2.86 10.50 -2.73
CA ASP A 131 3.46 10.90 -1.47
C ASP A 131 4.71 11.72 -1.80
N SER A 132 4.61 13.03 -1.66
CA SER A 132 5.61 13.96 -2.18
C SER A 132 6.88 14.03 -1.36
N ASP A 133 6.83 13.79 -0.05
CA ASP A 133 7.98 13.90 0.84
C ASP A 133 8.51 12.54 1.34
N GLY A 134 7.77 11.44 1.08
CA GLY A 134 8.20 10.08 1.35
C GLY A 134 8.01 9.63 2.78
N ASP A 135 7.06 10.18 3.52
CA ASP A 135 6.72 9.74 4.88
C ASP A 135 5.79 8.52 4.92
N GLY A 136 5.25 8.14 3.77
CA GLY A 136 4.38 7.01 3.56
C GLY A 136 2.89 7.37 3.51
N ARG A 137 2.53 8.62 3.74
CA ARG A 137 1.15 9.10 3.62
C ARG A 137 0.92 9.79 2.29
N SER A 138 -0.29 9.63 1.79
CA SER A 138 -0.65 10.20 0.50
C SER A 138 -0.99 11.68 0.60
N ASP A 139 -0.56 12.41 -0.42
CA ASP A 139 -0.94 13.80 -0.63
C ASP A 139 -2.47 13.94 -0.72
N PRO A 140 -3.04 15.10 -0.36
CA PRO A 140 -4.47 15.34 -0.53
C PRO A 140 -4.87 15.41 -2.01
N GLU A 141 -6.00 14.77 -2.34
CA GLU A 141 -6.61 14.77 -3.66
C GLU A 141 -7.95 15.50 -3.64
N GLU A 142 -8.08 16.57 -4.44
CA GLU A 142 -9.24 17.47 -4.39
C GLU A 142 -10.57 16.72 -4.62
N GLY A 143 -11.45 16.74 -3.61
CA GLY A 143 -12.77 16.14 -3.68
C GLY A 143 -12.82 14.61 -3.53
N VAL A 144 -11.68 13.96 -3.33
CA VAL A 144 -11.54 12.50 -3.17
C VAL A 144 -10.96 12.15 -1.82
N TRP A 145 -9.82 12.74 -1.47
CA TRP A 145 -9.08 12.45 -0.26
C TRP A 145 -8.52 13.74 0.34
N GLY A 146 -9.04 14.15 1.49
CA GLY A 146 -8.65 15.40 2.13
C GLY A 146 -8.11 15.18 3.55
N LEU A 147 -7.71 16.28 4.20
CA LEU A 147 -7.18 16.25 5.58
C LEU A 147 -8.16 15.60 6.56
N ALA A 148 -9.47 15.79 6.37
CA ALA A 148 -10.51 15.17 7.19
C ALA A 148 -10.60 13.65 7.02
N ASP A 149 -10.07 13.11 5.93
CA ASP A 149 -10.03 11.68 5.62
C ASP A 149 -8.70 11.04 6.04
N GLY A 150 -7.69 11.86 6.37
CA GLY A 150 -6.37 11.44 6.82
C GLY A 150 -5.23 11.70 5.83
N ALA A 151 -5.47 12.52 4.78
CA ALA A 151 -4.43 12.95 3.87
C ALA A 151 -3.32 13.69 4.59
N ASP A 152 -2.12 13.64 4.03
CA ASP A 152 -0.98 14.40 4.54
C ASP A 152 -1.26 15.91 4.56
N ALA A 153 -1.16 16.50 5.75
CA ALA A 153 -1.30 17.94 5.96
C ALA A 153 -0.05 18.75 5.57
N PHE A 154 1.10 18.06 5.44
CA PHE A 154 2.41 18.69 5.25
C PHE A 154 3.20 18.02 4.11
N VAL A 155 2.68 17.97 2.94
CA VAL A 155 3.17 17.27 1.73
C VAL A 155 4.64 17.48 1.33
N ASP A 156 5.32 18.40 1.95
CA ASP A 156 6.75 18.72 1.74
C ASP A 156 7.60 18.48 3.01
N ASN A 157 7.03 17.89 4.07
CA ASN A 157 7.72 17.72 5.36
C ASN A 157 7.53 16.32 5.97
N HIS A 158 8.35 15.38 5.59
CA HIS A 158 8.34 13.95 6.00
C HIS A 158 8.36 13.68 7.52
N THR A 159 8.40 14.69 8.37
CA THR A 159 8.33 14.55 9.82
C THR A 159 6.96 14.88 10.38
N GLN A 160 6.09 15.45 9.59
CA GLN A 160 4.74 15.91 9.95
C GLN A 160 3.73 15.48 8.90
N TRP A 161 2.58 14.98 9.31
CA TRP A 161 1.50 14.52 8.41
C TRP A 161 0.10 14.87 8.91
N SER A 162 -0.04 15.35 10.14
CA SER A 162 -1.33 15.67 10.76
C SER A 162 -1.27 17.05 11.41
N ASP A 163 -2.40 17.78 11.35
CA ASP A 163 -2.62 19.09 11.93
C ASP A 163 -4.08 19.12 12.43
N ILE A 164 -4.29 18.69 13.68
CA ILE A 164 -5.63 18.43 14.23
C ILE A 164 -6.42 19.71 14.45
N ASP A 165 -5.76 20.77 14.92
CA ASP A 165 -6.44 22.04 15.23
C ASP A 165 -6.37 23.08 14.09
N GLY A 166 -5.55 22.80 13.05
CA GLY A 166 -5.48 23.57 11.82
C GLY A 166 -4.68 24.87 11.93
N ASP A 167 -3.70 24.93 12.80
CA ASP A 167 -2.88 26.12 13.01
C ASP A 167 -1.65 26.20 12.10
N GLY A 168 -1.34 25.10 11.39
CA GLY A 168 -0.19 24.98 10.49
C GLY A 168 1.08 24.44 11.15
N HIS A 169 0.99 23.95 12.38
CA HIS A 169 2.02 23.19 13.05
C HIS A 169 1.58 21.72 13.15
N GLY A 170 2.52 20.80 12.93
CA GLY A 170 2.17 19.37 12.86
C GLY A 170 2.14 18.72 14.23
N ASP A 171 1.26 17.73 14.38
CA ASP A 171 1.02 17.04 15.65
C ASP A 171 2.23 16.26 16.19
N ASN A 172 3.29 16.08 15.40
CA ASN A 172 4.52 15.42 15.84
C ASN A 172 5.46 16.36 16.58
N TYR A 173 5.15 16.66 17.81
CA TYR A 173 6.01 17.46 18.67
C TYR A 173 7.06 16.60 19.40
N ASN A 174 8.31 16.69 18.97
CA ASN A 174 9.42 15.93 19.55
C ASN A 174 10.20 16.79 20.55
N TRP A 175 9.69 16.93 21.77
CA TRP A 175 10.46 17.54 22.86
C TRP A 175 11.39 16.50 23.52
N ASN A 176 12.66 16.79 23.61
CA ASN A 176 13.68 15.89 24.19
C ASN A 176 14.16 16.27 25.60
N GLY A 177 13.46 17.15 26.31
CA GLY A 177 13.76 17.52 27.68
C GLY A 177 14.84 18.59 27.87
N THR A 178 15.26 19.25 26.79
CA THR A 178 16.16 20.39 26.87
C THR A 178 15.57 21.57 26.10
N SER A 179 15.67 22.77 26.69
CA SER A 179 15.01 24.00 26.23
C SER A 179 15.37 24.48 24.82
N ASP A 180 16.12 23.72 24.06
CA ASP A 180 16.58 24.13 22.72
C ASP A 180 16.67 22.98 21.71
N SER A 181 16.00 21.88 21.96
CA SER A 181 16.20 20.67 21.16
C SER A 181 14.92 20.05 20.64
N ARG A 182 14.14 20.83 19.92
CA ARG A 182 13.15 20.29 19.02
C ARG A 182 13.83 19.60 17.87
N VAL A 183 13.35 18.41 17.54
CA VAL A 183 13.80 17.68 16.35
C VAL A 183 13.20 18.34 15.11
N ASP A 184 12.01 18.94 15.26
CA ASP A 184 11.33 19.70 14.22
C ASP A 184 10.71 20.99 14.79
N GLU A 185 11.05 22.14 14.20
CA GLU A 185 10.50 23.45 14.59
C GLU A 185 9.05 23.66 14.11
N THR A 186 8.54 22.72 13.28
CA THR A 186 7.17 22.74 12.75
C THR A 186 6.20 21.93 13.59
N GLY A 187 6.69 21.23 14.63
CA GLY A 187 5.84 20.45 15.52
C GLY A 187 5.02 21.29 16.48
N ASP A 188 3.81 20.80 16.81
CA ASP A 188 2.87 21.42 17.72
C ASP A 188 2.99 20.83 19.14
N ALA A 189 3.06 21.71 20.12
CA ALA A 189 3.16 21.34 21.54
C ALA A 189 1.78 21.07 22.17
N ASP A 190 0.71 21.64 21.64
CA ASP A 190 -0.66 21.45 22.09
C ASP A 190 -1.61 21.23 20.90
N VAL A 191 -1.64 20.02 20.41
CA VAL A 191 -2.34 19.55 19.19
C VAL A 191 -3.85 19.82 19.14
N ASP A 192 -4.44 20.27 20.23
CA ASP A 192 -5.86 20.58 20.34
C ASP A 192 -6.13 22.10 20.50
N ASP A 193 -5.08 22.93 20.58
CA ASP A 193 -5.21 24.38 20.78
C ASP A 193 -4.40 25.21 19.78
N ALA A 194 -5.01 25.58 18.67
CA ALA A 194 -4.47 26.44 17.61
C ALA A 194 -3.86 27.78 18.06
N THR A 195 -3.85 28.08 19.33
CA THR A 195 -3.19 29.25 19.89
C THR A 195 -1.88 28.94 20.59
N GLN A 196 -1.50 27.63 20.73
CA GLN A 196 -0.34 27.19 21.49
C GLN A 196 0.42 26.08 20.73
N TRP A 197 1.40 26.41 19.94
CA TRP A 197 2.20 25.45 19.16
C TRP A 197 3.62 25.23 19.71
N ARG A 198 3.98 25.90 20.78
CA ARG A 198 5.33 25.83 21.33
C ARG A 198 5.31 25.82 22.85
N ASP A 199 6.04 24.88 23.44
CA ASP A 199 6.32 24.79 24.85
C ASP A 199 7.84 24.55 25.01
N ARG A 200 8.58 25.60 25.37
CA ARG A 200 10.04 25.56 25.35
C ARG A 200 10.61 24.82 26.53
N ASP A 201 10.02 24.96 27.68
CA ASP A 201 10.55 24.36 28.93
C ASP A 201 9.85 23.02 29.27
N GLY A 202 8.76 22.67 28.58
CA GLY A 202 8.11 21.38 28.66
C GLY A 202 7.22 21.19 29.88
N ASP A 203 6.66 22.26 30.41
CA ASP A 203 5.80 22.21 31.60
C ASP A 203 4.31 22.01 31.29
N GLY A 204 3.92 22.09 30.00
CA GLY A 204 2.56 21.90 29.52
C GLY A 204 1.77 23.20 29.36
N PHE A 205 2.43 24.37 29.46
CA PHE A 205 1.88 25.66 29.10
C PHE A 205 2.59 26.19 27.85
N GLY A 206 1.83 26.66 26.88
CA GLY A 206 2.42 27.13 25.62
C GLY A 206 3.06 28.51 25.69
N ASP A 207 4.16 28.71 24.96
CA ASP A 207 4.96 29.96 24.94
C ASP A 207 4.18 31.19 24.44
N ASN A 208 3.01 31.02 23.80
CA ASN A 208 2.24 32.16 23.27
C ASN A 208 1.41 32.83 24.38
N ALA A 209 1.94 33.88 24.96
CA ALA A 209 1.28 34.65 26.02
C ALA A 209 -0.09 35.24 25.63
N SER A 210 -0.47 35.23 24.33
CA SER A 210 -1.77 35.68 23.84
C SER A 210 -2.74 34.54 23.56
N GLY A 211 -2.26 33.29 23.65
CA GLY A 211 -3.05 32.08 23.48
C GLY A 211 -3.80 31.68 24.76
N THR A 212 -4.41 30.52 24.71
CA THR A 212 -5.11 29.93 25.84
C THR A 212 -4.12 29.57 26.95
N ASN A 213 -4.27 30.15 28.15
CA ASN A 213 -3.41 29.90 29.30
C ASN A 213 -1.89 30.00 28.98
N GLY A 214 -1.54 30.99 28.17
CA GLY A 214 -0.14 31.16 27.73
C GLY A 214 0.83 31.28 28.88
N ASP A 215 2.00 30.67 28.75
CA ASP A 215 3.04 30.62 29.77
C ASP A 215 3.62 32.01 30.02
N ASP A 216 3.64 32.44 31.26
CA ASP A 216 4.25 33.69 31.74
C ASP A 216 5.75 33.52 32.04
N CYS A 217 6.24 32.28 32.10
CA CYS A 217 7.62 31.91 32.41
C CYS A 217 8.28 30.96 31.42
N PRO A 218 8.22 31.16 30.10
CA PRO A 218 8.45 30.18 29.02
C PRO A 218 9.89 29.61 28.92
N GLU A 219 10.72 29.82 29.89
CA GLU A 219 12.07 29.26 29.97
C GLU A 219 12.34 28.53 31.29
N ILE A 220 11.34 28.50 32.20
CA ILE A 220 11.49 27.95 33.55
C ILE A 220 10.25 27.14 33.90
N PRO A 221 10.30 25.80 33.83
CA PRO A 221 9.13 24.97 34.11
C PRO A 221 8.44 25.31 35.41
N GLY A 222 7.13 25.48 35.38
CA GLY A 222 6.31 25.80 36.53
C GLY A 222 4.96 25.12 36.54
N THR A 223 4.15 25.41 37.58
CA THR A 223 2.86 24.74 37.80
C THR A 223 1.77 25.73 38.21
N SER A 224 2.05 27.03 38.19
CA SER A 224 1.06 28.04 38.55
C SER A 224 -0.10 28.09 37.56
N ILE A 225 -1.32 28.29 38.09
CA ILE A 225 -2.57 28.28 37.30
C ILE A 225 -3.57 29.33 37.77
N LYS A 226 -3.19 30.21 38.67
CA LYS A 226 -4.09 31.20 39.29
C LYS A 226 -3.66 32.64 39.03
N ASP A 227 -4.63 33.53 39.15
CA ASP A 227 -4.50 34.98 38.92
C ASP A 227 -3.95 35.33 37.52
N GLU A 228 -4.32 34.51 36.50
CA GLU A 228 -3.89 34.67 35.11
C GLU A 228 -2.37 34.59 34.93
N ILE A 229 -1.67 33.91 35.87
CA ILE A 229 -0.22 33.60 35.79
C ILE A 229 -0.08 32.09 35.65
N TYR A 230 0.32 31.63 34.47
CA TYR A 230 0.46 30.22 34.11
C TYR A 230 1.96 29.86 33.95
N GLY A 231 2.32 28.58 34.16
CA GLY A 231 3.64 28.05 33.85
C GLY A 231 4.79 28.58 34.71
N CYS A 232 4.54 29.38 35.75
CA CYS A 232 5.58 29.86 36.64
C CYS A 232 5.77 28.96 37.85
N ILE A 233 6.94 29.10 38.55
CA ILE A 233 7.25 28.33 39.73
C ILE A 233 6.17 28.54 40.80
N ASP A 234 5.64 27.45 41.30
CA ASP A 234 4.73 27.33 42.43
C ASP A 234 5.33 26.31 43.40
N SER A 235 6.02 26.79 44.43
CA SER A 235 6.83 25.93 45.31
C SER A 235 6.04 25.07 46.27
N ASP A 236 4.80 25.43 46.61
CA ASP A 236 3.97 24.69 47.56
C ASP A 236 2.75 24.03 46.93
N GLY A 237 2.51 24.29 45.63
CA GLY A 237 1.47 23.62 44.84
C GLY A 237 0.06 24.11 45.11
N ASP A 238 -0.12 25.35 45.58
CA ASP A 238 -1.44 25.93 45.82
C ASP A 238 -2.04 26.60 44.55
N GLY A 239 -1.27 26.70 43.48
CA GLY A 239 -1.62 27.25 42.18
C GLY A 239 -1.27 28.69 41.96
N TYR A 240 -0.78 29.41 42.97
CA TYR A 240 -0.22 30.77 42.82
C TYR A 240 1.26 30.70 42.52
N ALA A 241 1.75 31.51 41.62
CA ALA A 241 3.16 31.62 41.35
C ALA A 241 3.90 32.22 42.55
N ASP A 242 5.11 31.73 42.89
CA ASP A 242 5.95 32.26 43.98
C ASP A 242 6.14 33.78 43.89
N SER A 243 6.06 34.34 42.67
CA SER A 243 6.26 35.79 42.44
C SER A 243 5.12 36.66 42.98
N ILE A 244 3.95 36.10 43.18
CA ILE A 244 2.74 36.78 43.68
C ILE A 244 2.23 36.20 44.99
N ASP A 245 2.75 35.03 45.40
CA ASP A 245 2.41 34.40 46.64
C ASP A 245 3.22 35.02 47.80
N ALA A 246 2.51 35.53 48.80
CA ALA A 246 3.15 36.09 50.00
C ALA A 246 3.76 35.00 50.90
N LEU A 247 3.33 33.75 50.74
CA LEU A 247 3.72 32.62 51.57
C LEU A 247 4.09 31.37 50.77
N PRO A 248 5.08 31.43 49.83
CA PRO A 248 5.37 30.41 48.80
C PRO A 248 5.85 29.03 49.31
N GLN A 249 5.65 28.74 50.56
CA GLN A 249 5.96 27.46 51.21
C GLN A 249 4.74 26.95 52.04
N GLN A 250 3.57 27.57 51.89
CA GLN A 250 2.38 27.27 52.69
C GLN A 250 1.14 27.13 51.82
N SER A 251 0.89 26.00 51.19
CA SER A 251 -0.18 25.65 50.25
C SER A 251 -1.64 25.91 50.71
N THR A 252 -1.83 26.50 51.86
CA THR A 252 -3.14 26.87 52.40
C THR A 252 -3.35 28.37 52.51
N GLN A 253 -2.33 29.19 52.23
CA GLN A 253 -2.37 30.64 52.34
C GLN A 253 -1.47 31.27 51.28
N TRP A 254 -2.01 32.18 50.47
CA TRP A 254 -1.32 32.92 49.39
C TRP A 254 -1.22 34.43 49.65
N SER A 255 -1.84 34.93 50.70
CA SER A 255 -1.84 36.33 51.10
C SER A 255 -1.72 36.50 52.61
N ASP A 256 -1.15 37.64 53.06
CA ASP A 256 -1.06 38.06 54.44
C ASP A 256 -2.41 38.50 55.05
#